data_6792bf8048c78a0392c344f38f52584b
#
_entry.id   6792bf8048c78a0392c344f38f52584b
#
_cell.length_a   1.000
_cell.length_b   1.000
_cell.length_c   1.000
_cell.angle_alpha   90.00
_cell.angle_beta   90.00
_cell.angle_gamma   90.00
#
_symmetry.space_group_name_H-M   'P 1'
#
loop_
_entity.id
_entity.type
_entity.pdbx_description
1 polymer ?
#
loop_
_entity_poly.entity_id
_entity_poly.type
_entity_poly.pdbx_seq_one_letter_code
_entity_poly.pdbx_strand_id
1 'polypeptide(L)'
;MTDGGEPATAEEPLTGRAFRLHPLSVPYRIAENGLGLAVVALFAGSSIFGAVAGTIGVAAGVALGVGIGVAVVAYGIAYYRRFEYELTADTFDIRSGVFGRREREIPLRRIQNVDISQNVIQRALGIAEVRLETAGASGSEAHLKFVGEARASRLQQEISRLSRSGDDGEPAEAVEARTVFEISDRELGILALVSADAQLLSILFVAGTVLFPAVGSMVDEQLLFPVESGLSALFGPIVTLVGILLIGLVYGVLRATVYYGFELRRTTKELRYERGLLQRYSGTIPLSKIQSLTVEENVLARALGYASLDIETAGGSGGEGEQGGSQSAIPIAERDRVFELLNSIESVGAVEFERPPKRARQRYAARYAIVVGVVTALLYGVQAAFGLSFYWWAPLGLLALVPVAAHLKWKGRGYYVGENHVVTRNGFWVRRLKVVPYYRVQTVVSSATVFQRRRRLAPVTV
;
A
#
# COMPACT_ATOMS: atom_id res chain seq x y z
N MET A 1 -12.36 39.01 -24.94
CA MET A 1 -13.62 38.68 -24.28
C MET A 1 -13.32 37.51 -23.34
N THR A 2 -13.13 37.86 -22.12
CA THR A 2 -12.79 37.01 -20.97
C THR A 2 -14.06 36.31 -20.52
N ASP A 3 -14.15 35.02 -20.75
CA ASP A 3 -15.16 34.19 -20.09
C ASP A 3 -14.55 33.70 -18.78
N GLY A 4 -14.91 34.43 -17.73
CA GLY A 4 -14.49 34.15 -16.38
C GLY A 4 -15.13 32.85 -15.90
N GLY A 5 -14.30 31.95 -15.37
CA GLY A 5 -14.75 30.76 -14.65
C GLY A 5 -15.69 31.16 -13.52
N GLU A 6 -16.98 30.90 -13.68
CA GLU A 6 -17.99 31.03 -12.64
C GLU A 6 -17.59 30.23 -11.40
N PRO A 7 -17.55 30.84 -10.21
CA PRO A 7 -17.43 30.09 -8.98
C PRO A 7 -18.70 29.24 -8.84
N ALA A 8 -18.51 27.90 -8.77
CA ALA A 8 -19.60 26.94 -8.62
C ALA A 8 -20.47 27.31 -7.42
N THR A 9 -21.66 27.82 -7.71
CA THR A 9 -22.72 28.14 -6.74
C THR A 9 -23.10 26.89 -5.93
N ALA A 10 -23.24 27.08 -4.63
CA ALA A 10 -23.26 26.06 -3.58
C ALA A 10 -24.56 25.22 -3.46
N GLU A 11 -25.45 25.16 -4.46
CA GLU A 11 -26.79 24.60 -4.29
C GLU A 11 -27.29 23.61 -5.35
N GLU A 12 -26.47 23.17 -6.31
CA GLU A 12 -26.96 22.19 -7.28
C GLU A 12 -26.94 20.76 -6.70
N PRO A 13 -28.07 20.03 -6.72
CA PRO A 13 -28.12 18.64 -6.29
C PRO A 13 -27.22 17.78 -7.19
N LEU A 14 -26.39 16.93 -6.58
CA LEU A 14 -25.52 16.00 -7.30
C LEU A 14 -26.28 14.76 -7.82
N THR A 15 -27.46 14.50 -7.29
CA THR A 15 -28.26 13.31 -7.56
C THR A 15 -29.10 13.51 -8.83
N GLY A 16 -29.11 12.51 -9.73
CA GLY A 16 -29.92 12.51 -10.96
C GLY A 16 -29.36 13.35 -12.10
N ARG A 17 -28.08 13.74 -12.03
CA ARG A 17 -27.39 14.50 -13.08
C ARG A 17 -26.10 13.81 -13.50
N ALA A 18 -25.88 13.69 -14.80
CA ALA A 18 -24.64 13.20 -15.35
C ALA A 18 -23.56 14.29 -15.37
N PHE A 19 -22.38 13.96 -14.88
CA PHE A 19 -21.20 14.84 -14.83
C PHE A 19 -20.08 14.27 -15.68
N ARG A 20 -19.23 15.17 -16.19
CA ARG A 20 -17.99 14.82 -16.87
C ARG A 20 -16.77 15.05 -15.98
N LEU A 21 -15.66 14.43 -16.34
CA LEU A 21 -14.37 14.71 -15.71
C LEU A 21 -13.98 16.18 -15.92
N HIS A 22 -13.01 16.64 -15.14
CA HIS A 22 -12.48 18.00 -15.33
C HIS A 22 -11.70 18.10 -16.66
N PRO A 23 -11.77 19.22 -17.41
CA PRO A 23 -11.09 19.38 -18.70
C PRO A 23 -9.58 19.11 -18.66
N LEU A 24 -8.93 19.40 -17.52
CA LEU A 24 -7.51 19.12 -17.28
C LEU A 24 -7.16 17.62 -17.30
N SER A 25 -8.16 16.74 -17.34
CA SER A 25 -7.93 15.28 -17.53
C SER A 25 -7.28 14.96 -18.87
N VAL A 26 -7.53 15.79 -19.90
CA VAL A 26 -7.00 15.58 -21.26
C VAL A 26 -5.48 15.78 -21.29
N PRO A 27 -4.93 16.98 -20.95
CA PRO A 27 -3.49 17.19 -21.01
C PRO A 27 -2.71 16.31 -20.03
N TYR A 28 -3.25 16.04 -18.83
CA TYR A 28 -2.58 15.18 -17.85
C TYR A 28 -2.48 13.73 -18.36
N ARG A 29 -3.55 13.18 -18.91
CA ARG A 29 -3.58 11.83 -19.47
C ARG A 29 -2.65 11.68 -20.68
N ILE A 30 -2.57 12.72 -21.52
CA ILE A 30 -1.62 12.77 -22.64
C ILE A 30 -0.18 12.73 -22.09
N ALA A 31 0.11 13.50 -21.04
CA ALA A 31 1.44 13.51 -20.42
C ALA A 31 1.77 12.17 -19.75
N GLU A 32 0.83 11.57 -19.01
CA GLU A 32 1.04 10.33 -18.25
C GLU A 32 1.25 9.11 -19.17
N ASN A 33 0.41 8.94 -20.19
CA ASN A 33 0.38 7.72 -21.00
C ASN A 33 0.82 7.91 -22.46
N GLY A 34 0.78 9.12 -22.97
CA GLY A 34 0.96 9.41 -24.37
C GLY A 34 2.35 9.92 -24.71
N LEU A 35 2.95 10.74 -23.85
CA LEU A 35 4.24 11.38 -24.14
C LEU A 35 5.34 10.34 -24.26
N GLY A 36 5.39 9.36 -23.36
CA GLY A 36 6.38 8.26 -23.40
C GLY A 36 6.26 7.44 -24.68
N LEU A 37 5.03 7.08 -25.07
CA LEU A 37 4.76 6.32 -26.30
C LEU A 37 5.14 7.11 -27.56
N ALA A 38 4.79 8.40 -27.63
CA ALA A 38 5.13 9.27 -28.76
C ALA A 38 6.64 9.46 -28.90
N VAL A 39 7.36 9.66 -27.77
CA VAL A 39 8.82 9.80 -27.76
C VAL A 39 9.50 8.50 -28.20
N VAL A 40 9.09 7.34 -27.64
CA VAL A 40 9.63 6.04 -28.06
C VAL A 40 9.35 5.78 -29.55
N ALA A 41 8.14 6.06 -30.03
CA ALA A 41 7.79 5.88 -31.42
C ALA A 41 8.62 6.80 -32.36
N LEU A 42 8.87 8.04 -31.94
CA LEU A 42 9.67 8.99 -32.68
C LEU A 42 11.14 8.55 -32.76
N PHE A 43 11.76 8.16 -31.67
CA PHE A 43 13.16 7.73 -31.64
C PHE A 43 13.34 6.34 -32.24
N ALA A 44 12.55 5.35 -31.86
CA ALA A 44 12.66 4.00 -32.39
C ALA A 44 12.28 3.96 -33.89
N GLY A 45 11.21 4.67 -34.26
CA GLY A 45 10.78 4.78 -35.64
C GLY A 45 11.86 5.42 -36.54
N SER A 46 12.40 6.57 -36.14
CA SER A 46 13.46 7.25 -36.92
C SER A 46 14.75 6.43 -37.00
N SER A 47 15.13 5.70 -35.93
CA SER A 47 16.33 4.87 -35.93
C SER A 47 16.17 3.62 -36.79
N ILE A 48 15.05 2.91 -36.69
CA ILE A 48 14.80 1.68 -37.46
C ILE A 48 14.62 1.98 -38.92
N PHE A 49 13.76 2.94 -39.27
CA PHE A 49 13.52 3.30 -40.68
C PHE A 49 14.70 4.03 -41.29
N GLY A 50 15.44 4.84 -40.49
CA GLY A 50 16.68 5.50 -40.96
C GLY A 50 17.79 4.52 -41.30
N ALA A 51 17.94 3.44 -40.53
CA ALA A 51 18.90 2.37 -40.79
C ALA A 51 18.61 1.63 -42.11
N VAL A 52 17.33 1.54 -42.52
CA VAL A 52 16.91 0.81 -43.72
C VAL A 52 16.88 1.69 -44.97
N ALA A 53 16.44 2.94 -44.88
CA ALA A 53 16.14 3.81 -46.01
C ALA A 53 16.79 5.22 -45.93
N GLY A 54 17.78 5.41 -45.06
CA GLY A 54 18.53 6.68 -44.93
C GLY A 54 17.62 7.86 -44.54
N THR A 55 17.80 8.99 -45.17
CA THR A 55 17.07 10.24 -44.89
C THR A 55 15.56 10.13 -45.11
N ILE A 56 15.12 9.37 -46.10
CA ILE A 56 13.69 9.10 -46.39
C ILE A 56 13.10 8.26 -45.25
N GLY A 57 13.85 7.27 -44.75
CA GLY A 57 13.44 6.46 -43.61
C GLY A 57 13.29 7.26 -42.32
N VAL A 58 14.23 8.18 -42.04
CA VAL A 58 14.14 9.09 -40.90
C VAL A 58 12.86 9.93 -40.99
N ALA A 59 12.59 10.53 -42.14
CA ALA A 59 11.39 11.34 -42.38
C ALA A 59 10.10 10.51 -42.16
N ALA A 60 10.06 9.29 -42.66
CA ALA A 60 8.93 8.36 -42.43
C ALA A 60 8.76 7.99 -40.93
N GLY A 61 9.86 7.74 -40.22
CA GLY A 61 9.84 7.47 -38.77
C GLY A 61 9.33 8.65 -37.95
N VAL A 62 9.78 9.86 -38.29
CA VAL A 62 9.28 11.11 -37.66
C VAL A 62 7.78 11.30 -37.94
N ALA A 63 7.33 11.11 -39.18
CA ALA A 63 5.92 11.22 -39.55
C ALA A 63 5.04 10.22 -38.79
N LEU A 64 5.53 8.97 -38.62
CA LEU A 64 4.86 7.96 -37.84
C LEU A 64 4.76 8.38 -36.33
N GLY A 65 5.85 8.87 -35.76
CA GLY A 65 5.86 9.35 -34.36
C GLY A 65 4.90 10.51 -34.12
N VAL A 66 4.87 11.48 -35.03
CA VAL A 66 3.91 12.60 -35.00
C VAL A 66 2.46 12.07 -35.15
N GLY A 67 2.23 11.15 -36.08
CA GLY A 67 0.93 10.53 -36.32
C GLY A 67 0.40 9.82 -35.04
N ILE A 68 1.26 9.06 -34.36
CA ILE A 68 0.93 8.43 -33.08
C ILE A 68 0.63 9.50 -32.02
N GLY A 69 1.41 10.57 -31.93
CA GLY A 69 1.15 11.68 -31.02
C GLY A 69 -0.22 12.32 -31.23
N VAL A 70 -0.58 12.60 -32.48
CA VAL A 70 -1.89 13.13 -32.85
C VAL A 70 -3.01 12.14 -32.49
N ALA A 71 -2.81 10.85 -32.76
CA ALA A 71 -3.78 9.81 -32.41
C ALA A 71 -4.01 9.70 -30.90
N VAL A 72 -2.94 9.82 -30.09
CA VAL A 72 -3.02 9.85 -28.63
C VAL A 72 -3.83 11.05 -28.13
N VAL A 73 -3.58 12.23 -28.68
CA VAL A 73 -4.34 13.45 -28.32
C VAL A 73 -5.81 13.30 -28.71
N ALA A 74 -6.09 12.85 -29.93
CA ALA A 74 -7.46 12.63 -30.42
C ALA A 74 -8.21 11.59 -29.55
N TYR A 75 -7.53 10.50 -29.18
CA TYR A 75 -8.06 9.50 -28.28
C TYR A 75 -8.36 10.08 -26.88
N GLY A 76 -7.46 10.87 -26.32
CA GLY A 76 -7.63 11.54 -25.03
C GLY A 76 -8.86 12.44 -25.00
N ILE A 77 -9.04 13.25 -26.06
CA ILE A 77 -10.22 14.13 -26.21
C ILE A 77 -11.50 13.31 -26.39
N ALA A 78 -11.48 12.28 -27.22
CA ALA A 78 -12.64 11.42 -27.44
C ALA A 78 -13.05 10.68 -26.15
N TYR A 79 -12.09 10.19 -25.40
CA TYR A 79 -12.32 9.56 -24.09
C TYR A 79 -12.95 10.54 -23.09
N TYR A 80 -12.42 11.76 -22.98
CA TYR A 80 -12.95 12.80 -22.12
C TYR A 80 -14.42 13.11 -22.44
N ARG A 81 -14.75 13.26 -23.73
CA ARG A 81 -16.13 13.56 -24.18
C ARG A 81 -17.11 12.43 -23.92
N ARG A 82 -16.65 11.19 -23.84
CA ARG A 82 -17.47 10.00 -23.65
C ARG A 82 -17.47 9.45 -22.23
N PHE A 83 -16.69 10.07 -21.33
CA PHE A 83 -16.69 9.68 -19.93
C PHE A 83 -17.73 10.51 -19.18
N GLU A 84 -18.73 9.82 -18.63
CA GLU A 84 -19.77 10.43 -17.82
C GLU A 84 -19.98 9.58 -16.57
N TYR A 85 -20.31 10.24 -15.45
CA TYR A 85 -20.71 9.58 -14.21
C TYR A 85 -21.93 10.28 -13.64
N GLU A 86 -22.78 9.51 -12.97
CA GLU A 86 -24.04 9.96 -12.41
C GLU A 86 -24.24 9.32 -11.04
N LEU A 87 -24.68 10.12 -10.08
CA LEU A 87 -25.12 9.64 -8.78
C LEU A 87 -26.63 9.63 -8.77
N THR A 88 -27.24 8.47 -8.59
CA THR A 88 -28.68 8.31 -8.41
C THR A 88 -29.02 8.11 -6.92
N ALA A 89 -30.27 7.91 -6.58
CA ALA A 89 -30.66 7.62 -5.20
C ALA A 89 -30.10 6.29 -4.68
N ASP A 90 -29.94 5.28 -5.58
CA ASP A 90 -29.58 3.90 -5.21
C ASP A 90 -28.25 3.43 -5.79
N THR A 91 -27.76 4.09 -6.86
CA THR A 91 -26.58 3.64 -7.62
C THR A 91 -25.62 4.77 -7.96
N PHE A 92 -24.39 4.39 -8.21
CA PHE A 92 -23.37 5.23 -8.81
C PHE A 92 -23.01 4.65 -10.19
N ASP A 93 -23.36 5.39 -11.24
CA ASP A 93 -23.25 4.92 -12.62
C ASP A 93 -22.06 5.56 -13.32
N ILE A 94 -21.30 4.76 -14.09
CA ILE A 94 -20.17 5.22 -14.88
C ILE A 94 -20.32 4.72 -16.31
N ARG A 95 -20.26 5.65 -17.26
CA ARG A 95 -20.23 5.37 -18.69
C ARG A 95 -18.90 5.82 -19.26
N SER A 96 -18.18 4.92 -19.90
CA SER A 96 -16.85 5.22 -20.43
C SER A 96 -16.53 4.42 -21.68
N GLY A 97 -15.49 4.85 -22.43
CA GLY A 97 -14.92 4.12 -23.55
C GLY A 97 -15.13 4.78 -24.90
N VAL A 98 -14.11 4.67 -25.79
CA VAL A 98 -14.11 5.22 -27.14
C VAL A 98 -14.48 4.17 -28.17
N PHE A 99 -13.75 3.06 -28.21
CA PHE A 99 -13.98 1.94 -29.13
C PHE A 99 -14.92 0.88 -28.57
N GLY A 100 -14.82 0.64 -27.25
CA GLY A 100 -15.73 -0.26 -26.52
C GLY A 100 -16.47 0.53 -25.44
N ARG A 101 -17.81 0.54 -25.51
CA ARG A 101 -18.63 1.19 -24.51
C ARG A 101 -18.69 0.32 -23.26
N ARG A 102 -18.34 0.89 -22.11
CA ARG A 102 -18.45 0.23 -20.81
C ARG A 102 -19.40 1.03 -19.95
N GLU A 103 -20.41 0.37 -19.50
CA GLU A 103 -21.38 0.86 -18.53
C GLU A 103 -21.19 0.08 -17.23
N ARG A 104 -21.14 0.78 -16.11
CA ARG A 104 -20.96 0.17 -14.79
C ARG A 104 -21.91 0.85 -13.82
N GLU A 105 -22.74 0.07 -13.20
CA GLU A 105 -23.73 0.49 -12.21
C GLU A 105 -23.32 -0.10 -10.85
N ILE A 106 -23.06 0.75 -9.87
CA ILE A 106 -22.55 0.36 -8.55
C ILE A 106 -23.62 0.70 -7.51
N PRO A 107 -24.30 -0.30 -6.91
CA PRO A 107 -25.26 -0.05 -5.85
C PRO A 107 -24.59 0.61 -4.63
N LEU A 108 -25.14 1.73 -4.14
CA LEU A 108 -24.57 2.51 -3.04
C LEU A 108 -24.38 1.67 -1.76
N ARG A 109 -25.29 0.72 -1.50
CA ARG A 109 -25.20 -0.24 -0.38
C ARG A 109 -23.95 -1.14 -0.43
N ARG A 110 -23.36 -1.35 -1.63
CA ARG A 110 -22.12 -2.13 -1.79
C ARG A 110 -20.88 -1.31 -1.57
N ILE A 111 -20.97 0.03 -1.63
CA ILE A 111 -19.84 0.93 -1.42
C ILE A 111 -19.43 0.84 0.05
N GLN A 112 -18.16 0.52 0.26
CA GLN A 112 -17.57 0.34 1.57
C GLN A 112 -16.76 1.55 2.01
N ASN A 113 -16.10 2.19 1.04
CA ASN A 113 -15.25 3.32 1.27
C ASN A 113 -15.22 4.26 0.06
N VAL A 114 -15.07 5.54 0.31
CA VAL A 114 -14.85 6.59 -0.71
C VAL A 114 -13.60 7.35 -0.34
N ASP A 115 -12.54 7.10 -1.09
CA ASP A 115 -11.25 7.77 -0.90
C ASP A 115 -11.03 8.88 -1.91
N ILE A 116 -10.54 10.01 -1.42
CA ILE A 116 -10.09 11.11 -2.25
C ILE A 116 -8.57 11.22 -2.12
N SER A 117 -7.89 11.31 -3.26
CA SER A 117 -6.46 11.55 -3.28
C SER A 117 -6.08 12.68 -4.23
N GLN A 118 -5.04 13.44 -3.87
CA GLN A 118 -4.51 14.55 -4.65
C GLN A 118 -2.99 14.56 -4.56
N ASN A 119 -2.30 14.49 -5.67
CA ASN A 119 -0.87 14.78 -5.72
C ASN A 119 -0.62 16.31 -5.77
N VAL A 120 0.64 16.74 -5.66
CA VAL A 120 1.02 18.17 -5.65
C VAL A 120 0.49 18.91 -6.87
N ILE A 121 0.58 18.31 -8.05
CA ILE A 121 0.12 18.91 -9.31
C ILE A 121 -1.41 18.98 -9.33
N GLN A 122 -2.09 17.92 -8.94
CA GLN A 122 -3.55 17.89 -8.88
C GLN A 122 -4.09 18.94 -7.91
N ARG A 123 -3.44 19.10 -6.75
CA ARG A 123 -3.78 20.11 -5.76
C ARG A 123 -3.60 21.52 -6.31
N ALA A 124 -2.48 21.82 -7.00
CA ALA A 124 -2.25 23.11 -7.63
C ALA A 124 -3.27 23.42 -8.73
N LEU A 125 -3.85 22.40 -9.37
CA LEU A 125 -4.86 22.52 -10.42
C LEU A 125 -6.30 22.42 -9.88
N GLY A 126 -6.52 22.25 -8.56
CA GLY A 126 -7.84 22.13 -7.94
C GLY A 126 -8.61 20.87 -8.35
N ILE A 127 -7.92 19.80 -8.71
CA ILE A 127 -8.50 18.51 -9.13
C ILE A 127 -8.13 17.40 -8.15
N ALA A 128 -8.99 16.38 -8.07
CA ALA A 128 -8.82 15.22 -7.21
C ALA A 128 -9.13 13.92 -7.95
N GLU A 129 -8.68 12.83 -7.37
CA GLU A 129 -9.02 11.47 -7.74
C GLU A 129 -9.95 10.89 -6.69
N VAL A 130 -11.06 10.29 -7.12
CA VAL A 130 -12.04 9.64 -6.25
C VAL A 130 -12.04 8.16 -6.54
N ARG A 131 -11.84 7.35 -5.51
CA ARG A 131 -11.91 5.88 -5.56
C ARG A 131 -13.10 5.39 -4.76
N LEU A 132 -13.87 4.47 -5.35
CA LEU A 132 -14.96 3.78 -4.68
C LEU A 132 -14.56 2.32 -4.47
N GLU A 133 -14.54 1.87 -3.24
CA GLU A 133 -14.31 0.49 -2.87
C GLU A 133 -15.61 -0.20 -2.53
N THR A 134 -15.81 -1.43 -3.03
CA THR A 134 -17.03 -2.21 -2.81
C THR A 134 -16.74 -3.59 -2.25
N ALA A 135 -17.73 -4.21 -1.61
CA ALA A 135 -17.63 -5.56 -1.10
C ALA A 135 -17.47 -6.59 -2.22
N GLY A 136 -16.42 -7.42 -2.14
CA GLY A 136 -16.19 -8.56 -3.04
C GLY A 136 -15.42 -8.27 -4.33
N ALA A 137 -14.98 -7.02 -4.56
CA ALA A 137 -14.06 -6.71 -5.65
C ALA A 137 -12.60 -6.77 -5.16
N SER A 138 -11.71 -7.36 -5.96
CA SER A 138 -10.29 -7.28 -5.74
C SER A 138 -9.75 -5.93 -6.21
N GLY A 139 -9.91 -4.88 -5.41
CA GLY A 139 -9.49 -3.51 -5.72
C GLY A 139 -10.66 -2.53 -5.85
N SER A 140 -10.37 -1.27 -6.20
CA SER A 140 -11.39 -0.23 -6.38
C SER A 140 -12.30 -0.55 -7.57
N GLU A 141 -13.60 -0.59 -7.35
CA GLU A 141 -14.58 -0.87 -8.41
C GLU A 141 -14.80 0.31 -9.34
N ALA A 142 -14.63 1.52 -8.82
CA ALA A 142 -14.67 2.75 -9.60
C ALA A 142 -13.51 3.68 -9.24
N HIS A 143 -12.93 4.26 -10.28
CA HIS A 143 -11.80 5.16 -10.18
C HIS A 143 -12.02 6.37 -11.08
N LEU A 144 -12.44 7.49 -10.48
CA LEU A 144 -12.63 8.76 -11.14
C LEU A 144 -11.36 9.59 -11.02
N LYS A 145 -10.54 9.59 -12.03
CA LYS A 145 -9.40 10.50 -12.12
C LYS A 145 -9.89 11.87 -12.61
N PHE A 146 -9.44 12.96 -11.98
CA PHE A 146 -9.71 14.34 -12.40
C PHE A 146 -11.15 14.85 -12.17
N VAL A 147 -11.61 14.75 -10.96
CA VAL A 147 -12.82 15.45 -10.48
C VAL A 147 -12.38 16.77 -9.84
N GLY A 148 -13.14 17.86 -9.99
CA GLY A 148 -12.85 19.10 -9.24
C GLY A 148 -12.89 18.84 -7.73
N GLU A 149 -11.95 19.41 -6.96
CA GLU A 149 -11.77 19.13 -5.52
C GLU A 149 -13.06 19.34 -4.71
N ALA A 150 -13.73 20.49 -4.90
CA ALA A 150 -14.99 20.77 -4.22
C ALA A 150 -16.11 19.77 -4.59
N ARG A 151 -16.11 19.26 -5.82
CA ARG A 151 -17.08 18.25 -6.28
C ARG A 151 -16.73 16.87 -5.71
N ALA A 152 -15.45 16.52 -5.63
CA ALA A 152 -15.00 15.27 -5.04
C ALA A 152 -15.43 15.17 -3.56
N SER A 153 -15.22 16.24 -2.79
CA SER A 153 -15.62 16.30 -1.37
C SER A 153 -17.13 16.20 -1.20
N ARG A 154 -17.90 16.90 -2.04
CA ARG A 154 -19.37 16.80 -2.02
C ARG A 154 -19.86 15.40 -2.43
N LEU A 155 -19.23 14.78 -3.44
CA LEU A 155 -19.56 13.43 -3.89
C LEU A 155 -19.33 12.41 -2.77
N GLN A 156 -18.22 12.52 -2.04
CA GLN A 156 -17.93 11.67 -0.89
C GLN A 156 -19.00 11.83 0.21
N GLN A 157 -19.37 13.06 0.54
CA GLN A 157 -20.39 13.35 1.55
C GLN A 157 -21.77 12.81 1.14
N GLU A 158 -22.17 13.01 -0.13
CA GLU A 158 -23.47 12.59 -0.62
C GLU A 158 -23.58 11.08 -0.75
N ILE A 159 -22.54 10.38 -1.26
CA ILE A 159 -22.50 8.92 -1.28
C ILE A 159 -22.57 8.39 0.15
N SER A 160 -21.81 8.97 1.10
CA SER A 160 -21.87 8.57 2.50
C SER A 160 -23.26 8.83 3.13
N ARG A 161 -23.96 9.86 2.71
CA ARG A 161 -25.32 10.17 3.14
C ARG A 161 -26.33 9.16 2.59
N LEU A 162 -26.31 8.93 1.28
CA LEU A 162 -27.27 8.03 0.61
C LEU A 162 -27.07 6.56 0.98
N SER A 163 -25.82 6.11 1.12
CA SER A 163 -25.54 4.74 1.58
C SER A 163 -26.03 4.46 3.00
N ARG A 164 -26.23 5.52 3.82
CA ARG A 164 -26.80 5.43 5.18
C ARG A 164 -28.31 5.50 5.20
N SER A 165 -28.92 6.27 4.31
CA SER A 165 -30.39 6.46 4.25
C SER A 165 -31.13 5.17 3.89
N GLY A 166 -30.45 4.16 3.36
CA GLY A 166 -31.00 2.84 3.08
C GLY A 166 -31.10 1.91 4.31
N ASP A 167 -30.40 2.24 5.40
CA ASP A 167 -30.27 1.34 6.56
C ASP A 167 -31.14 1.81 7.78
N ASP A 168 -31.32 3.12 7.97
CA ASP A 168 -32.19 3.66 9.01
C ASP A 168 -32.74 5.03 8.58
N GLY A 169 -34.06 5.15 8.54
CA GLY A 169 -34.78 6.35 8.06
C GLY A 169 -34.73 7.60 8.95
N GLU A 170 -33.67 7.83 9.70
CA GLU A 170 -33.48 9.06 10.46
C GLU A 170 -32.67 10.11 9.69
N PRO A 171 -33.11 11.40 9.69
CA PRO A 171 -32.33 12.49 9.10
C PRO A 171 -30.98 12.60 9.80
N ALA A 172 -29.90 12.62 9.03
CA ALA A 172 -28.56 12.81 9.56
C ALA A 172 -28.46 14.21 10.19
N GLU A 173 -28.66 14.32 11.48
CA GLU A 173 -28.17 15.47 12.25
C GLU A 173 -26.67 15.62 11.96
N ALA A 174 -26.25 16.87 11.80
CA ALA A 174 -24.83 17.21 11.62
C ALA A 174 -24.09 16.88 12.93
N VAL A 175 -23.74 15.60 13.09
CA VAL A 175 -22.98 15.13 14.26
C VAL A 175 -21.59 15.72 14.16
N GLU A 176 -21.24 16.58 15.10
CA GLU A 176 -19.91 17.16 15.23
C GLU A 176 -18.85 16.04 15.24
N ALA A 177 -17.99 16.05 14.24
CA ALA A 177 -16.88 15.12 14.17
C ALA A 177 -15.82 15.52 15.21
N ARG A 178 -15.57 14.64 16.18
CA ARG A 178 -14.54 14.85 17.20
C ARG A 178 -13.21 14.31 16.72
N THR A 179 -12.15 15.12 16.77
CA THR A 179 -10.77 14.66 16.54
C THR A 179 -10.39 13.67 17.65
N VAL A 180 -10.06 12.44 17.24
CA VAL A 180 -9.67 11.34 18.14
C VAL A 180 -8.17 11.18 18.17
N PHE A 181 -7.52 11.44 17.03
CA PHE A 181 -6.07 11.34 16.91
C PHE A 181 -5.56 12.39 15.93
N GLU A 182 -4.44 13.00 16.26
CA GLU A 182 -3.64 13.86 15.41
C GLU A 182 -2.17 13.50 15.63
N ILE A 183 -1.42 13.33 14.55
CA ILE A 183 -0.01 12.95 14.63
C ILE A 183 0.84 14.18 14.98
N SER A 184 1.67 14.04 16.00
CA SER A 184 2.65 15.06 16.39
C SER A 184 3.94 14.93 15.56
N ASP A 185 4.74 16.02 15.51
CA ASP A 185 6.05 16.00 14.85
C ASP A 185 7.01 14.95 15.46
N ARG A 186 6.90 14.71 16.77
CA ARG A 186 7.65 13.66 17.46
C ARG A 186 7.25 12.27 16.97
N GLU A 187 5.96 11.98 16.89
CA GLU A 187 5.44 10.71 16.38
C GLU A 187 5.81 10.51 14.91
N LEU A 188 5.78 11.59 14.12
CA LEU A 188 6.21 11.56 12.71
C LEU A 188 7.71 11.22 12.58
N GLY A 189 8.56 11.78 13.43
CA GLY A 189 9.98 11.44 13.49
C GLY A 189 10.22 9.98 13.92
N ILE A 190 9.45 9.49 14.90
CA ILE A 190 9.49 8.09 15.33
C ILE A 190 8.97 7.17 14.21
N LEU A 191 7.91 7.56 13.50
CA LEU A 191 7.41 6.83 12.33
C LEU A 191 8.50 6.67 11.28
N ALA A 192 9.23 7.75 10.95
CA ALA A 192 10.34 7.70 9.99
C ALA A 192 11.43 6.71 10.44
N LEU A 193 11.83 6.76 11.71
CA LEU A 193 12.84 5.87 12.27
C LEU A 193 12.40 4.40 12.30
N VAL A 194 11.15 4.15 12.68
CA VAL A 194 10.58 2.81 12.88
C VAL A 194 10.15 2.16 11.55
N SER A 195 9.88 2.96 10.52
CA SER A 195 9.41 2.46 9.21
C SER A 195 10.47 1.69 8.44
N ALA A 196 11.75 1.82 8.78
CA ALA A 196 12.80 0.98 8.22
C ALA A 196 12.54 -0.49 8.60
N ASP A 197 12.10 -1.31 7.65
CA ASP A 197 11.85 -2.73 7.88
C ASP A 197 13.16 -3.46 8.17
N ALA A 198 13.36 -3.79 9.44
CA ALA A 198 14.57 -4.47 9.90
C ALA A 198 14.79 -5.83 9.20
N GLN A 199 13.73 -6.48 8.74
CA GLN A 199 13.83 -7.74 7.98
C GLN A 199 14.37 -7.47 6.58
N LEU A 200 13.83 -6.47 5.88
CA LEU A 200 14.32 -6.05 4.55
C LEU A 200 15.78 -5.57 4.65
N LEU A 201 16.09 -4.73 5.64
CA LEU A 201 17.46 -4.24 5.86
C LEU A 201 18.44 -5.40 6.14
N SER A 202 18.05 -6.41 6.91
CA SER A 202 18.90 -7.58 7.18
C SER A 202 19.12 -8.44 5.93
N ILE A 203 18.10 -8.62 5.09
CA ILE A 203 18.24 -9.33 3.80
C ILE A 203 19.18 -8.57 2.87
N LEU A 204 19.00 -7.25 2.74
CA LEU A 204 19.88 -6.40 1.93
C LEU A 204 21.32 -6.41 2.45
N PHE A 205 21.52 -6.41 3.77
CA PHE A 205 22.85 -6.52 4.36
C PHE A 205 23.53 -7.85 4.03
N VAL A 206 22.84 -8.96 4.21
CA VAL A 206 23.38 -10.29 3.86
C VAL A 206 23.65 -10.39 2.35
N ALA A 207 22.70 -9.95 1.53
CA ALA A 207 22.88 -9.94 0.07
C ALA A 207 24.07 -9.06 -0.34
N GLY A 208 24.18 -7.85 0.20
CA GLY A 208 25.27 -6.92 -0.08
C GLY A 208 26.63 -7.51 0.33
N THR A 209 26.75 -8.05 1.54
CA THR A 209 28.02 -8.65 2.00
C THR A 209 28.44 -9.87 1.20
N VAL A 210 27.50 -10.67 0.68
CA VAL A 210 27.78 -11.84 -0.15
C VAL A 210 28.08 -11.46 -1.60
N LEU A 211 27.33 -10.49 -2.16
CA LEU A 211 27.46 -10.11 -3.57
C LEU A 211 28.50 -9.01 -3.81
N PHE A 212 28.86 -8.23 -2.80
CA PHE A 212 29.85 -7.14 -2.93
C PHE A 212 31.19 -7.59 -3.55
N PRO A 213 31.80 -8.73 -3.12
CA PRO A 213 33.02 -9.22 -3.75
C PRO A 213 32.84 -9.61 -5.22
N ALA A 214 31.63 -10.10 -5.60
CA ALA A 214 31.33 -10.45 -6.98
C ALA A 214 31.20 -9.21 -7.88
N VAL A 215 30.60 -8.13 -7.37
CA VAL A 215 30.52 -6.84 -8.08
C VAL A 215 31.92 -6.20 -8.17
N GLY A 216 32.73 -6.26 -7.08
CA GLY A 216 34.12 -5.78 -7.09
C GLY A 216 35.01 -6.48 -8.11
N SER A 217 34.78 -7.78 -8.36
CA SER A 217 35.53 -8.52 -9.40
C SER A 217 35.14 -8.16 -10.85
N MET A 218 34.00 -7.50 -11.05
CA MET A 218 33.53 -7.03 -12.36
C MET A 218 33.92 -5.57 -12.66
N VAL A 219 34.23 -4.81 -11.62
CA VAL A 219 34.65 -3.40 -11.71
C VAL A 219 36.12 -3.35 -11.28
N ASP A 220 36.91 -2.57 -12.05
CA ASP A 220 38.34 -2.43 -11.73
C ASP A 220 38.49 -1.92 -10.30
N GLU A 221 39.04 -2.78 -9.40
CA GLU A 221 39.14 -2.51 -7.96
C GLU A 221 39.86 -1.20 -7.65
N GLN A 222 40.78 -0.79 -8.53
CA GLN A 222 41.53 0.47 -8.43
C GLN A 222 40.66 1.72 -8.67
N LEU A 223 39.54 1.57 -9.37
CA LEU A 223 38.64 2.68 -9.69
C LEU A 223 37.72 3.05 -8.52
N LEU A 224 37.33 2.05 -7.70
CA LEU A 224 36.38 2.24 -6.61
C LEU A 224 37.08 2.36 -5.25
N PHE A 225 38.19 1.66 -5.01
CA PHE A 225 38.87 1.64 -3.72
C PHE A 225 40.39 1.44 -3.86
N PRO A 226 41.20 2.52 -3.87
CA PRO A 226 42.65 2.43 -3.98
C PRO A 226 43.33 2.06 -2.65
N VAL A 227 42.88 0.98 -1.97
CA VAL A 227 43.45 0.59 -0.66
C VAL A 227 44.08 -0.78 -0.75
N GLU A 228 45.39 -0.82 -0.84
CA GLU A 228 46.24 -2.03 -0.88
C GLU A 228 46.38 -2.79 0.45
N SER A 229 45.50 -2.61 1.41
CA SER A 229 45.66 -3.21 2.75
C SER A 229 44.51 -4.17 3.09
N GLY A 230 44.76 -5.15 3.97
CA GLY A 230 43.76 -6.10 4.49
C GLY A 230 42.51 -5.46 5.15
N LEU A 231 42.47 -4.12 5.23
CA LEU A 231 41.30 -3.34 5.59
C LEU A 231 40.19 -3.39 4.52
N SER A 232 40.50 -3.72 3.27
CA SER A 232 39.52 -3.83 2.18
C SER A 232 38.42 -4.88 2.49
N ALA A 233 38.75 -5.92 3.23
CA ALA A 233 37.77 -6.94 3.67
C ALA A 233 36.71 -6.38 4.62
N LEU A 234 36.99 -5.31 5.37
CA LEU A 234 36.05 -4.62 6.27
C LEU A 234 35.30 -3.49 5.56
N PHE A 235 35.87 -2.91 4.50
CA PHE A 235 35.24 -1.80 3.77
C PHE A 235 33.93 -2.22 3.10
N GLY A 236 33.89 -3.36 2.43
CA GLY A 236 32.68 -3.85 1.76
C GLY A 236 31.46 -3.95 2.70
N PRO A 237 31.57 -4.68 3.82
CA PRO A 237 30.49 -4.76 4.81
C PRO A 237 30.11 -3.39 5.42
N ILE A 238 31.08 -2.50 5.66
CA ILE A 238 30.80 -1.17 6.23
C ILE A 238 30.05 -0.30 5.21
N VAL A 239 30.52 -0.23 3.96
CA VAL A 239 29.86 0.54 2.89
C VAL A 239 28.46 0.03 2.65
N THR A 240 28.30 -1.30 2.62
CA THR A 240 26.98 -1.94 2.50
C THR A 240 26.06 -1.56 3.66
N LEU A 241 26.56 -1.59 4.90
CA LEU A 241 25.79 -1.21 6.07
C LEU A 241 25.35 0.26 6.01
N VAL A 242 26.28 1.16 5.71
CA VAL A 242 26.00 2.60 5.58
C VAL A 242 24.99 2.86 4.45
N GLY A 243 25.18 2.21 3.29
CA GLY A 243 24.23 2.32 2.17
C GLY A 243 22.81 1.86 2.55
N ILE A 244 22.69 0.74 3.25
CA ILE A 244 21.42 0.23 3.74
C ILE A 244 20.77 1.16 4.76
N LEU A 245 21.54 1.73 5.68
CA LEU A 245 21.04 2.70 6.65
C LEU A 245 20.54 3.97 5.97
N LEU A 246 21.25 4.47 4.95
CA LEU A 246 20.82 5.61 4.15
C LEU A 246 19.51 5.30 3.37
N ILE A 247 19.43 4.15 2.74
CA ILE A 247 18.19 3.71 2.07
C ILE A 247 17.03 3.62 3.08
N GLY A 248 17.28 3.05 4.26
CA GLY A 248 16.29 2.98 5.33
C GLY A 248 15.84 4.35 5.81
N LEU A 249 16.78 5.31 5.95
CA LEU A 249 16.45 6.68 6.31
C LEU A 249 15.61 7.37 5.24
N VAL A 250 16.02 7.27 3.96
CA VAL A 250 15.25 7.84 2.84
C VAL A 250 13.84 7.26 2.81
N TYR A 251 13.71 5.94 2.93
CA TYR A 251 12.40 5.28 2.99
C TYR A 251 11.56 5.78 4.18
N GLY A 252 12.17 5.92 5.35
CA GLY A 252 11.50 6.44 6.54
C GLY A 252 11.00 7.87 6.36
N VAL A 253 11.84 8.75 5.77
CA VAL A 253 11.44 10.13 5.45
C VAL A 253 10.30 10.16 4.43
N LEU A 254 10.38 9.38 3.35
CA LEU A 254 9.30 9.27 2.37
C LEU A 254 7.99 8.79 3.03
N ARG A 255 8.07 7.83 3.93
CA ARG A 255 6.91 7.36 4.67
C ARG A 255 6.34 8.45 5.60
N ALA A 256 7.18 9.25 6.24
CA ALA A 256 6.74 10.39 7.04
C ALA A 256 5.99 11.42 6.19
N THR A 257 6.39 11.67 4.94
CA THR A 257 5.65 12.59 4.05
C THR A 257 4.25 12.08 3.70
N VAL A 258 4.06 10.75 3.64
CA VAL A 258 2.74 10.13 3.40
C VAL A 258 1.78 10.31 4.58
N TYR A 259 2.32 10.36 5.81
CA TYR A 259 1.51 10.51 7.03
C TYR A 259 1.60 11.89 7.66
N TYR A 260 2.23 12.85 6.99
CA TYR A 260 2.31 14.23 7.48
C TYR A 260 0.91 14.82 7.64
N GLY A 261 0.67 15.49 8.79
CA GLY A 261 -0.62 16.08 9.12
C GLY A 261 -1.76 15.06 9.21
N PHE A 262 -1.44 13.83 9.63
CA PHE A 262 -2.47 12.80 9.82
C PHE A 262 -3.42 13.21 10.93
N GLU A 263 -4.69 13.31 10.59
CA GLU A 263 -5.79 13.57 11.51
C GLU A 263 -6.87 12.51 11.36
N LEU A 264 -7.32 11.94 12.48
CA LEU A 264 -8.44 11.01 12.55
C LEU A 264 -9.58 11.64 13.34
N ARG A 265 -10.72 11.79 12.70
CA ARG A 265 -11.95 12.29 13.31
C ARG A 265 -12.95 11.15 13.42
N ARG A 266 -13.71 11.13 14.52
CA ARG A 266 -14.77 10.15 14.73
C ARG A 266 -16.11 10.84 14.82
N THR A 267 -17.07 10.29 14.10
CA THR A 267 -18.49 10.54 14.27
C THR A 267 -19.15 9.33 14.95
N THR A 268 -20.43 9.36 15.20
CA THR A 268 -21.17 8.24 15.79
C THR A 268 -21.10 6.97 14.91
N LYS A 269 -21.06 7.12 13.58
CA LYS A 269 -21.19 6.00 12.64
C LYS A 269 -19.94 5.75 11.79
N GLU A 270 -18.95 6.66 11.77
CA GLU A 270 -17.78 6.56 10.87
C GLU A 270 -16.51 7.20 11.45
N LEU A 271 -15.37 6.75 10.95
CA LEU A 271 -14.08 7.41 11.12
C LEU A 271 -13.74 8.13 9.82
N ARG A 272 -13.24 9.36 9.91
CA ARG A 272 -12.73 10.15 8.79
C ARG A 272 -11.26 10.42 9.04
N TYR A 273 -10.44 10.20 8.02
CA TYR A 273 -9.02 10.50 8.11
C TYR A 273 -8.57 11.42 6.98
N GLU A 274 -7.60 12.27 7.29
CA GLU A 274 -6.87 13.07 6.33
C GLU A 274 -5.38 12.91 6.59
N ARG A 275 -4.56 12.84 5.53
CA ARG A 275 -3.10 12.70 5.63
C ARG A 275 -2.38 13.12 4.36
N GLY A 276 -1.09 13.44 4.50
CA GLY A 276 -0.13 13.53 3.41
C GLY A 276 0.32 14.92 3.02
N LEU A 277 1.63 15.06 2.85
CA LEU A 277 2.29 16.29 2.43
C LEU A 277 2.35 16.41 0.89
N LEU A 278 2.98 15.42 0.25
CA LEU A 278 3.15 15.38 -1.21
C LEU A 278 1.88 14.88 -1.90
N GLN A 279 1.23 13.89 -1.34
CA GLN A 279 -0.04 13.37 -1.82
C GLN A 279 -1.03 13.37 -0.67
N ARG A 280 -2.07 14.18 -0.78
CA ARG A 280 -3.13 14.27 0.23
C ARG A 280 -4.13 13.17 -0.01
N TYR A 281 -4.47 12.48 1.06
CA TYR A 281 -5.50 11.45 1.10
C TYR A 281 -6.55 11.84 2.11
N SER A 282 -7.80 11.70 1.77
CA SER A 282 -8.91 11.75 2.70
C SER A 282 -9.85 10.59 2.45
N GLY A 283 -10.30 9.95 3.51
CA GLY A 283 -11.17 8.79 3.41
C GLY A 283 -12.12 8.68 4.59
N THR A 284 -13.13 7.83 4.40
CA THR A 284 -14.18 7.58 5.38
C THR A 284 -14.32 6.09 5.61
N ILE A 285 -14.21 5.65 6.86
CA ILE A 285 -14.35 4.25 7.28
C ILE A 285 -15.64 4.10 8.09
N PRO A 286 -16.72 3.54 7.55
CA PRO A 286 -17.92 3.27 8.32
C PRO A 286 -17.63 2.21 9.41
N LEU A 287 -17.98 2.50 10.68
CA LEU A 287 -17.75 1.56 11.79
C LEU A 287 -18.47 0.22 11.57
N SER A 288 -19.63 0.24 10.94
CA SER A 288 -20.39 -0.97 10.58
C SER A 288 -19.71 -1.86 9.56
N LYS A 289 -18.69 -1.38 8.84
CA LYS A 289 -17.96 -2.12 7.80
C LYS A 289 -16.61 -2.67 8.29
N ILE A 290 -16.18 -2.32 9.49
CA ILE A 290 -14.93 -2.81 10.08
C ILE A 290 -15.03 -4.33 10.28
N GLN A 291 -14.08 -5.08 9.75
CA GLN A 291 -14.00 -6.53 9.87
C GLN A 291 -13.00 -6.96 10.95
N SER A 292 -11.87 -6.29 11.03
CA SER A 292 -10.87 -6.58 12.05
C SER A 292 -10.02 -5.35 12.35
N LEU A 293 -9.46 -5.35 13.56
CA LEU A 293 -8.53 -4.35 14.05
C LEU A 293 -7.17 -5.01 14.27
N THR A 294 -6.10 -4.42 13.74
CA THR A 294 -4.76 -4.98 13.85
C THR A 294 -3.81 -3.97 14.46
N VAL A 295 -3.31 -4.26 15.67
CA VAL A 295 -2.21 -3.48 16.27
C VAL A 295 -0.89 -4.07 15.81
N GLU A 296 -0.04 -3.23 15.21
CA GLU A 296 1.30 -3.62 14.76
C GLU A 296 2.39 -2.94 15.58
N GLU A 297 3.40 -3.71 15.96
CA GLU A 297 4.58 -3.25 16.68
C GLU A 297 5.81 -3.94 16.09
N ASN A 298 6.70 -3.23 15.41
CA ASN A 298 8.00 -3.81 15.10
C ASN A 298 8.93 -3.77 16.34
N VAL A 299 10.11 -4.36 16.26
CA VAL A 299 11.04 -4.46 17.40
C VAL A 299 11.39 -3.08 17.95
N LEU A 300 11.65 -2.11 17.08
CA LEU A 300 12.06 -0.76 17.46
C LEU A 300 10.88 0.03 18.05
N ALA A 301 9.70 -0.01 17.41
CA ALA A 301 8.48 0.61 17.95
C ALA A 301 8.17 0.07 19.36
N ARG A 302 8.24 -1.25 19.52
CA ARG A 302 8.01 -1.91 20.80
C ARG A 302 9.00 -1.52 21.88
N ALA A 303 10.28 -1.34 21.52
CA ALA A 303 11.32 -0.87 22.45
C ALA A 303 11.09 0.58 22.90
N LEU A 304 10.50 1.40 22.00
CA LEU A 304 10.18 2.79 22.27
C LEU A 304 8.78 2.97 22.90
N GLY A 305 7.97 1.89 23.05
CA GLY A 305 6.61 1.97 23.59
C GLY A 305 5.57 2.48 22.59
N TYR A 306 5.81 2.35 21.29
CA TYR A 306 4.92 2.79 20.21
C TYR A 306 4.29 1.63 19.46
N ALA A 307 3.11 1.87 18.88
CA ALA A 307 2.36 0.93 18.05
C ALA A 307 1.62 1.68 16.93
N SER A 308 1.17 0.96 15.91
CA SER A 308 0.20 1.42 14.91
C SER A 308 -1.11 0.65 15.04
N LEU A 309 -2.21 1.23 14.55
CA LEU A 309 -3.51 0.58 14.45
C LEU A 309 -3.97 0.61 13.00
N ASP A 310 -4.18 -0.55 12.44
CA ASP A 310 -4.75 -0.74 11.11
C ASP A 310 -6.17 -1.32 11.23
N ILE A 311 -7.06 -0.82 10.38
CA ILE A 311 -8.46 -1.24 10.27
C ILE A 311 -8.64 -1.95 8.94
N GLU A 312 -9.13 -3.17 8.96
CA GLU A 312 -9.54 -3.90 7.76
C GLU A 312 -11.05 -3.77 7.55
N THR A 313 -11.46 -3.42 6.34
CA THR A 313 -12.86 -3.36 5.91
C THR A 313 -13.17 -4.44 4.89
N ALA A 314 -14.46 -4.77 4.70
CA ALA A 314 -14.90 -5.90 3.89
C ALA A 314 -14.54 -5.83 2.38
N GLY A 315 -14.13 -4.68 1.86
CA GLY A 315 -13.79 -4.47 0.44
C GLY A 315 -12.31 -4.44 0.13
N GLY A 316 -11.48 -4.39 1.15
CA GLY A 316 -10.07 -4.10 1.02
C GLY A 316 -9.16 -5.30 0.81
N SER A 317 -9.43 -6.21 -0.08
CA SER A 317 -8.48 -7.29 -0.41
C SER A 317 -7.52 -6.89 -1.53
N GLY A 318 -6.33 -6.46 -1.15
CA GLY A 318 -5.06 -6.57 -1.84
C GLY A 318 -5.02 -6.52 -3.36
N GLY A 319 -4.86 -5.32 -3.95
CA GLY A 319 -4.16 -5.18 -5.21
C GLY A 319 -2.65 -5.09 -4.93
N GLU A 320 -1.85 -5.88 -5.62
CA GLU A 320 -0.39 -5.79 -5.57
C GLU A 320 0.05 -4.37 -5.99
N GLY A 321 0.63 -3.62 -5.05
CA GLY A 321 1.27 -2.32 -5.33
C GLY A 321 0.85 -1.14 -4.47
N GLU A 322 -0.33 -1.13 -3.89
CA GLU A 322 -0.73 -0.21 -2.82
C GLU A 322 -1.38 -1.03 -1.72
N GLN A 323 -1.09 -0.71 -0.47
CA GLN A 323 -1.62 -1.41 0.72
C GLN A 323 -3.16 -1.39 0.69
N GLY A 324 -3.73 -2.23 -0.20
CA GLY A 324 -5.16 -2.34 -0.42
C GLY A 324 -5.81 -3.05 0.75
N GLY A 325 -6.76 -2.41 1.37
CA GLY A 325 -7.69 -2.99 2.31
C GLY A 325 -7.42 -2.83 3.78
N SER A 326 -6.20 -2.54 4.16
CA SER A 326 -5.88 -2.14 5.52
C SER A 326 -5.64 -0.63 5.52
N GLN A 327 -6.52 0.10 6.19
CA GLN A 327 -6.37 1.55 6.37
C GLN A 327 -5.75 1.80 7.74
N SER A 328 -4.64 2.53 7.74
CA SER A 328 -4.01 2.93 9.00
C SER A 328 -4.89 3.95 9.71
N ALA A 329 -5.54 3.52 10.79
CA ALA A 329 -6.31 4.41 11.66
C ALA A 329 -5.41 5.22 12.58
N ILE A 330 -4.25 4.65 12.97
CA ILE A 330 -3.18 5.36 13.67
C ILE A 330 -1.87 4.87 13.06
N PRO A 331 -1.12 5.72 12.32
CA PRO A 331 0.13 5.32 11.70
C PRO A 331 1.22 4.98 12.71
N ILE A 332 1.28 5.73 13.80
CA ILE A 332 2.08 5.45 14.99
C ILE A 332 1.59 6.31 16.16
N ALA A 333 1.52 5.75 17.35
CA ALA A 333 1.26 6.48 18.59
C ALA A 333 1.83 5.70 19.78
N GLU A 334 1.82 6.31 20.96
CA GLU A 334 2.08 5.58 22.20
C GLU A 334 1.11 4.41 22.34
N ARG A 335 1.64 3.29 22.77
CA ARG A 335 0.91 2.03 22.80
C ARG A 335 -0.43 2.14 23.54
N ASP A 336 -0.45 2.80 24.66
CA ASP A 336 -1.66 2.93 25.49
C ASP A 336 -2.75 3.70 24.75
N ARG A 337 -2.40 4.77 24.03
CA ARG A 337 -3.33 5.55 23.19
C ARG A 337 -3.91 4.72 22.04
N VAL A 338 -3.09 3.83 21.44
CA VAL A 338 -3.56 2.88 20.42
C VAL A 338 -4.59 1.92 20.98
N PHE A 339 -4.35 1.37 22.19
CA PHE A 339 -5.29 0.47 22.84
C PHE A 339 -6.55 1.17 23.35
N GLU A 340 -6.48 2.44 23.74
CA GLU A 340 -7.67 3.25 24.06
C GLU A 340 -8.59 3.39 22.84
N LEU A 341 -8.03 3.74 21.67
CA LEU A 341 -8.82 3.83 20.44
C LEU A 341 -9.37 2.46 20.03
N LEU A 342 -8.56 1.40 20.07
CA LEU A 342 -9.01 0.04 19.77
C LEU A 342 -10.22 -0.33 20.67
N ASN A 343 -10.11 -0.13 21.99
CA ASN A 343 -11.18 -0.42 22.93
C ASN A 343 -12.41 0.48 22.76
N SER A 344 -12.24 1.68 22.21
CA SER A 344 -13.37 2.56 21.89
C SER A 344 -14.18 2.05 20.69
N ILE A 345 -13.54 1.31 19.77
CA ILE A 345 -14.18 0.71 18.58
C ILE A 345 -14.74 -0.67 18.95
N GLU A 346 -13.95 -1.52 19.59
CA GLU A 346 -14.28 -2.87 19.98
C GLU A 346 -13.76 -3.16 21.40
N SER A 347 -14.63 -3.48 22.34
CA SER A 347 -14.26 -3.74 23.73
C SER A 347 -13.57 -5.09 23.87
N VAL A 348 -12.24 -5.09 23.94
CA VAL A 348 -11.45 -6.32 23.97
C VAL A 348 -11.16 -6.81 25.38
N GLY A 349 -11.15 -5.92 26.38
CA GLY A 349 -10.86 -6.29 27.77
C GLY A 349 -9.44 -6.79 28.01
N ALA A 350 -9.24 -7.49 29.11
CA ALA A 350 -7.96 -8.12 29.44
C ALA A 350 -7.78 -9.43 28.68
N VAL A 351 -6.66 -9.58 27.95
CA VAL A 351 -6.39 -10.72 27.10
C VAL A 351 -5.26 -11.59 27.67
N GLU A 352 -5.59 -12.82 28.05
CA GLU A 352 -4.60 -13.84 28.42
C GLU A 352 -4.30 -14.75 27.22
N PHE A 353 -3.10 -14.65 26.67
CA PHE A 353 -2.74 -15.42 25.48
C PHE A 353 -2.33 -16.86 25.79
N GLU A 354 -3.03 -17.80 25.20
CA GLU A 354 -2.58 -19.17 25.07
C GLU A 354 -1.50 -19.29 24.00
N ARG A 355 -0.46 -20.12 24.28
CA ARG A 355 0.66 -20.31 23.34
C ARG A 355 0.51 -21.61 22.56
N PRO A 356 0.99 -21.66 21.32
CA PRO A 356 1.08 -22.91 20.58
C PRO A 356 1.94 -23.98 21.30
N PRO A 357 1.70 -25.27 21.08
CA PRO A 357 2.50 -26.34 21.68
C PRO A 357 4.00 -26.17 21.41
N LYS A 358 4.85 -26.50 22.39
CA LYS A 358 6.33 -26.33 22.29
C LYS A 358 6.94 -27.04 21.06
N ARG A 359 6.33 -28.14 20.59
CA ARG A 359 6.74 -28.87 19.38
C ARG A 359 6.64 -28.04 18.08
N ALA A 360 5.88 -26.95 18.05
CA ALA A 360 5.83 -26.02 16.91
C ALA A 360 7.18 -25.36 16.63
N ARG A 361 8.06 -25.21 17.63
CA ARG A 361 9.41 -24.66 17.48
C ARG A 361 10.25 -25.45 16.48
N GLN A 362 10.16 -26.80 16.51
CA GLN A 362 10.90 -27.65 15.57
C GLN A 362 10.48 -27.41 14.11
N ARG A 363 9.19 -27.15 13.88
CA ARG A 363 8.70 -26.81 12.54
C ARG A 363 9.26 -25.47 12.06
N TYR A 364 9.34 -24.48 12.93
CA TYR A 364 9.92 -23.19 12.57
C TYR A 364 11.42 -23.31 12.29
N ALA A 365 12.15 -24.07 13.13
CA ALA A 365 13.57 -24.34 12.92
C ALA A 365 13.82 -25.05 11.58
N ALA A 366 13.07 -26.14 11.29
CA ALA A 366 13.18 -26.85 10.03
C ALA A 366 12.91 -25.93 8.82
N ARG A 367 11.90 -25.06 8.89
CA ARG A 367 11.58 -24.13 7.81
C ARG A 367 12.70 -23.10 7.57
N TYR A 368 13.28 -22.56 8.64
CA TYR A 368 14.41 -21.64 8.53
C TYR A 368 15.65 -22.34 7.97
N ALA A 369 15.96 -23.56 8.44
CA ALA A 369 17.08 -24.33 7.92
C ALA A 369 16.92 -24.65 6.42
N ILE A 370 15.72 -25.00 5.98
CA ILE A 370 15.42 -25.21 4.55
C ILE A 370 15.67 -23.94 3.75
N VAL A 371 15.18 -22.77 4.23
CA VAL A 371 15.40 -21.50 3.53
C VAL A 371 16.89 -21.17 3.40
N VAL A 372 17.66 -21.33 4.49
CA VAL A 372 19.12 -21.14 4.46
C VAL A 372 19.77 -22.10 3.45
N GLY A 373 19.37 -23.37 3.44
CA GLY A 373 19.89 -24.37 2.51
C GLY A 373 19.60 -24.02 1.05
N VAL A 374 18.37 -23.60 0.74
CA VAL A 374 17.96 -23.18 -0.62
C VAL A 374 18.76 -21.95 -1.08
N VAL A 375 18.89 -20.94 -0.22
CA VAL A 375 19.66 -19.72 -0.55
C VAL A 375 21.13 -20.08 -0.82
N THR A 376 21.73 -20.93 0.03
CA THR A 376 23.10 -21.40 -0.16
C THR A 376 23.27 -22.17 -1.47
N ALA A 377 22.31 -23.05 -1.80
CA ALA A 377 22.35 -23.83 -3.05
C ALA A 377 22.21 -22.93 -4.28
N LEU A 378 21.33 -21.90 -4.22
CA LEU A 378 21.18 -20.92 -5.29
C LEU A 378 22.48 -20.11 -5.50
N LEU A 379 23.09 -19.63 -4.42
CA LEU A 379 24.35 -18.88 -4.51
C LEU A 379 25.48 -19.75 -5.08
N TYR A 380 25.57 -21.01 -4.68
CA TYR A 380 26.51 -21.98 -5.27
C TYR A 380 26.24 -22.17 -6.78
N GLY A 381 24.97 -22.32 -7.17
CA GLY A 381 24.59 -22.44 -8.58
C GLY A 381 24.98 -21.22 -9.42
N VAL A 382 24.78 -20.01 -8.88
CA VAL A 382 25.21 -18.76 -9.52
C VAL A 382 26.74 -18.72 -9.68
N GLN A 383 27.49 -19.06 -8.63
CA GLN A 383 28.94 -19.13 -8.72
C GLN A 383 29.40 -20.14 -9.76
N ALA A 384 28.82 -21.34 -9.79
CA ALA A 384 29.19 -22.39 -10.75
C ALA A 384 28.83 -22.01 -12.19
N ALA A 385 27.71 -21.30 -12.41
CA ALA A 385 27.27 -20.93 -13.76
C ALA A 385 28.05 -19.75 -14.36
N PHE A 386 28.41 -18.77 -13.54
CA PHE A 386 29.01 -17.50 -13.99
C PHE A 386 30.48 -17.35 -13.64
N GLY A 387 31.11 -18.31 -12.94
CA GLY A 387 32.52 -18.24 -12.52
C GLY A 387 32.83 -17.14 -11.52
N LEU A 388 31.83 -16.60 -10.83
CA LEU A 388 31.98 -15.50 -9.89
C LEU A 388 32.61 -15.96 -8.59
N SER A 389 33.58 -15.20 -8.05
CA SER A 389 34.20 -15.51 -6.75
C SER A 389 33.55 -14.73 -5.63
N PHE A 390 32.70 -15.40 -4.83
CA PHE A 390 32.09 -14.84 -3.61
C PHE A 390 31.84 -15.94 -2.56
N TYR A 391 31.54 -15.55 -1.35
CA TYR A 391 31.33 -16.45 -0.22
C TYR A 391 29.94 -17.12 -0.23
N TRP A 392 29.66 -17.99 -1.22
CA TRP A 392 28.38 -18.69 -1.37
C TRP A 392 27.94 -19.48 -0.14
N TRP A 393 28.89 -19.92 0.68
CA TRP A 393 28.67 -20.68 1.92
C TRP A 393 28.32 -19.78 3.12
N ALA A 394 28.51 -18.45 3.05
CA ALA A 394 28.30 -17.53 4.17
C ALA A 394 26.90 -17.65 4.81
N PRO A 395 25.80 -17.87 4.07
CA PRO A 395 24.49 -18.07 4.68
C PRO A 395 24.42 -19.27 5.64
N LEU A 396 25.29 -20.28 5.51
CA LEU A 396 25.31 -21.43 6.44
C LEU A 396 25.59 -20.98 7.89
N GLY A 397 26.32 -19.89 8.09
CA GLY A 397 26.54 -19.32 9.42
C GLY A 397 25.22 -18.94 10.14
N LEU A 398 24.16 -18.61 9.39
CA LEU A 398 22.84 -18.30 9.95
C LEU A 398 22.17 -19.53 10.61
N LEU A 399 22.62 -20.77 10.29
CA LEU A 399 22.10 -21.98 10.93
C LEU A 399 22.28 -21.95 12.44
N ALA A 400 23.35 -21.32 12.94
CA ALA A 400 23.58 -21.14 14.38
C ALA A 400 22.48 -20.31 15.06
N LEU A 401 21.84 -19.38 14.33
CA LEU A 401 20.78 -18.51 14.83
C LEU A 401 19.38 -19.15 14.70
N VAL A 402 19.23 -20.21 13.92
CA VAL A 402 17.93 -20.86 13.65
C VAL A 402 17.20 -21.30 14.93
N PRO A 403 17.83 -21.92 15.94
CA PRO A 403 17.15 -22.31 17.18
C PRO A 403 16.59 -21.09 17.93
N VAL A 404 17.38 -20.02 17.99
CA VAL A 404 17.00 -18.75 18.65
C VAL A 404 15.82 -18.11 17.90
N ALA A 405 15.92 -17.97 16.58
CA ALA A 405 14.86 -17.40 15.73
C ALA A 405 13.56 -18.20 15.84
N ALA A 406 13.63 -19.54 15.83
CA ALA A 406 12.48 -20.41 16.00
C ALA A 406 11.84 -20.27 17.40
N HIS A 407 12.66 -20.11 18.45
CA HIS A 407 12.15 -19.86 19.80
C HIS A 407 11.45 -18.50 19.92
N LEU A 408 12.06 -17.45 19.40
CA LEU A 408 11.49 -16.08 19.41
C LEU A 408 10.17 -16.02 18.63
N LYS A 409 10.11 -16.69 17.47
CA LYS A 409 8.87 -16.80 16.69
C LYS A 409 7.78 -17.55 17.45
N TRP A 410 8.11 -18.61 18.14
CA TRP A 410 7.17 -19.36 18.97
C TRP A 410 6.68 -18.51 20.16
N LYS A 411 7.59 -17.80 20.84
CA LYS A 411 7.27 -16.90 21.97
C LYS A 411 6.37 -15.75 21.55
N GLY A 412 6.53 -15.24 20.32
CA GLY A 412 5.75 -14.16 19.74
C GLY A 412 4.34 -14.56 19.28
N ARG A 413 3.96 -15.86 19.35
CA ARG A 413 2.64 -16.35 18.96
C ARG A 413 1.75 -16.63 20.16
N GLY A 414 0.49 -16.31 19.99
CA GLY A 414 -0.56 -16.61 20.95
C GLY A 414 -1.93 -16.40 20.33
N TYR A 415 -2.95 -16.93 20.97
CA TYR A 415 -4.34 -16.70 20.65
C TYR A 415 -5.14 -16.57 21.94
N TYR A 416 -6.25 -15.87 21.84
CA TYR A 416 -7.24 -15.74 22.90
C TYR A 416 -8.62 -15.87 22.28
N VAL A 417 -9.45 -16.69 22.90
CA VAL A 417 -10.85 -16.90 22.50
C VAL A 417 -11.70 -16.29 23.60
N GLY A 418 -12.19 -15.07 23.37
CA GLY A 418 -13.05 -14.34 24.29
C GLY A 418 -14.52 -14.67 24.09
N GLU A 419 -15.39 -13.93 24.78
CA GLU A 419 -16.85 -14.13 24.67
C GLU A 419 -17.39 -13.64 23.31
N ASN A 420 -16.90 -12.49 22.81
CA ASN A 420 -17.43 -11.82 21.61
C ASN A 420 -16.41 -11.72 20.47
N HIS A 421 -15.15 -12.08 20.68
CA HIS A 421 -14.08 -11.91 19.71
C HIS A 421 -12.96 -12.93 19.87
N VAL A 422 -12.22 -13.14 18.79
CA VAL A 422 -10.95 -13.88 18.79
C VAL A 422 -9.81 -12.86 18.66
N VAL A 423 -8.79 -12.99 19.50
CA VAL A 423 -7.58 -12.21 19.40
C VAL A 423 -6.42 -13.12 19.05
N THR A 424 -5.69 -12.81 18.01
CA THR A 424 -4.49 -13.53 17.62
C THR A 424 -3.27 -12.63 17.76
N ARG A 425 -2.19 -13.18 18.27
CA ARG A 425 -0.89 -12.52 18.33
C ARG A 425 0.10 -13.31 17.50
N ASN A 426 0.77 -12.66 16.57
CA ASN A 426 1.73 -13.29 15.67
C ASN A 426 2.95 -12.39 15.41
N GLY A 427 4.11 -13.02 15.19
CA GLY A 427 5.32 -12.33 14.79
C GLY A 427 6.27 -12.00 15.95
N PHE A 428 7.57 -11.88 15.61
CA PHE A 428 8.63 -11.42 16.50
C PHE A 428 9.21 -10.08 16.03
N TRP A 429 9.60 -10.00 14.76
CA TRP A 429 10.12 -8.77 14.16
C TRP A 429 9.03 -7.70 14.06
N VAL A 430 7.90 -8.07 13.49
CA VAL A 430 6.67 -7.30 13.53
C VAL A 430 5.65 -8.12 14.30
N ARG A 431 5.24 -7.65 15.47
CA ARG A 431 4.19 -8.24 16.27
C ARG A 431 2.87 -7.67 15.80
N ARG A 432 1.98 -8.55 15.35
CA ARG A 432 0.61 -8.23 14.96
C ARG A 432 -0.35 -8.82 15.98
N LEU A 433 -1.17 -7.98 16.55
CA LEU A 433 -2.28 -8.36 17.40
C LEU A 433 -3.55 -8.06 16.62
N LYS A 434 -4.22 -9.09 16.12
CA LYS A 434 -5.43 -8.97 15.33
C LYS A 434 -6.65 -9.36 16.16
N VAL A 435 -7.62 -8.47 16.21
CA VAL A 435 -8.92 -8.63 16.89
C VAL A 435 -9.97 -8.85 15.81
N VAL A 436 -10.70 -9.96 15.91
CA VAL A 436 -11.79 -10.32 14.99
C VAL A 436 -13.06 -10.59 15.80
N PRO A 437 -14.08 -9.74 15.72
CA PRO A 437 -15.37 -9.98 16.36
C PRO A 437 -16.09 -11.18 15.73
N TYR A 438 -16.79 -11.99 16.53
CA TYR A 438 -17.48 -13.18 16.04
C TYR A 438 -18.56 -12.88 15.00
N TYR A 439 -19.25 -11.76 15.12
CA TYR A 439 -20.28 -11.37 14.16
C TYR A 439 -19.72 -11.01 12.75
N ARG A 440 -18.38 -10.92 12.63
CA ARG A 440 -17.66 -10.72 11.37
C ARG A 440 -17.06 -11.99 10.79
N VAL A 441 -17.03 -13.06 11.58
CA VAL A 441 -16.47 -14.33 11.13
C VAL A 441 -17.37 -14.98 10.08
N GLN A 442 -16.87 -15.11 8.86
CA GLN A 442 -17.61 -15.74 7.76
C GLN A 442 -17.26 -17.23 7.62
N THR A 443 -16.03 -17.59 7.85
CA THR A 443 -15.53 -18.96 7.63
C THR A 443 -14.43 -19.29 8.63
N VAL A 444 -14.46 -20.51 9.15
CA VAL A 444 -13.38 -21.05 9.97
C VAL A 444 -12.78 -22.26 9.26
N VAL A 445 -11.52 -22.14 8.86
CA VAL A 445 -10.81 -23.18 8.13
C VAL A 445 -9.75 -23.81 9.00
N SER A 446 -9.80 -25.13 9.17
CA SER A 446 -8.73 -25.91 9.78
C SER A 446 -8.05 -26.75 8.70
N SER A 447 -6.76 -26.59 8.52
CA SER A 447 -5.97 -27.36 7.56
C SER A 447 -4.71 -27.94 8.21
N ALA A 448 -4.28 -29.11 7.77
CA ALA A 448 -3.06 -29.70 8.28
C ALA A 448 -2.33 -30.51 7.19
N THR A 449 -1.08 -30.15 6.95
CA THR A 449 -0.19 -30.97 6.10
C THR A 449 0.14 -32.31 6.76
N VAL A 450 0.64 -33.29 5.98
CA VAL A 450 1.05 -34.61 6.51
C VAL A 450 2.04 -34.46 7.67
N PHE A 451 3.00 -33.55 7.56
CA PHE A 451 4.00 -33.28 8.61
C PHE A 451 3.38 -32.63 9.85
N GLN A 452 2.35 -31.82 9.69
CA GLN A 452 1.62 -31.21 10.81
C GLN A 452 0.77 -32.25 11.54
N ARG A 453 0.06 -33.12 10.77
CA ARG A 453 -0.75 -34.22 11.35
C ARG A 453 0.11 -35.17 12.18
N ARG A 454 1.31 -35.57 11.68
CA ARG A 454 2.27 -36.40 12.45
C ARG A 454 2.69 -35.76 13.78
N ARG A 455 2.68 -34.42 13.87
CA ARG A 455 3.03 -33.66 15.07
C ARG A 455 1.80 -33.19 15.86
N ARG A 456 0.60 -33.60 15.47
CA ARG A 456 -0.68 -33.17 16.08
C ARG A 456 -0.76 -31.65 16.17
N LEU A 457 -0.51 -30.97 15.05
CA LEU A 457 -0.60 -29.52 14.88
C LEU A 457 -1.58 -29.24 13.75
N ALA A 458 -2.49 -28.28 13.94
CA ALA A 458 -3.34 -27.74 12.88
C ALA A 458 -3.38 -26.22 13.04
N PRO A 459 -3.17 -25.44 12.00
CA PRO A 459 -3.53 -24.02 11.98
C PRO A 459 -5.05 -23.91 11.82
N VAL A 460 -5.61 -22.94 12.52
CA VAL A 460 -7.00 -22.48 12.35
C VAL A 460 -6.91 -21.08 11.78
N THR A 461 -7.64 -20.82 10.71
CA THR A 461 -7.78 -19.51 10.06
C THR A 461 -9.24 -19.08 10.20
N VAL A 462 -9.42 -17.87 10.65
CA VAL A 462 -10.71 -17.22 10.83
C VAL A 462 -10.80 -16.05 9.89
#